data_e7f4ac3b0a9fdee0307499e67ca4c5bb
#
_entry.id   e7f4ac3b0a9fdee0307499e67ca4c5bb
#
_cell.length_a   1.000
_cell.length_b   1.000
_cell.length_c   1.000
_cell.angle_alpha   90.00
_cell.angle_beta   90.00
_cell.angle_gamma   90.00
#
_symmetry.space_group_name_H-M   'P 1'
#
loop_
_entity.id
_entity.type
_entity.pdbx_description
1 polymer ?
#
loop_
_entity_poly.entity_id
_entity_poly.type
_entity_poly.pdbx_seq_one_letter_code
_entity_poly.pdbx_strand_id
1 'polypeptide(L)'
;YLEDFGDIFLPENKNSKESIFAVQTSDYEDDHTTYGRANWSIMLNGCWGMWSCGWDFHKPSQNLVNAFKTENGLPMFEHYNDKIDYPVNGQVSTQKWDPRLFHTVGMPTFPYKYESEYMQTVANSRTPNTYGYYTSLKEVPQRSKGETFNGSWQAFATADYVFRYTDVMLMRAEALVELNRLDEAQDIINDIRQRAANSISKHIDYAADMC
;
A
#
# COMPACT_ATOMS: atom_id res chain seq x y z
N TYR A 1 6.77 -4.36 -16.10
CA TYR A 1 6.54 -4.21 -14.65
C TYR A 1 6.38 -5.58 -13.97
N LEU A 2 6.27 -5.59 -12.64
CA LEU A 2 6.05 -6.82 -11.88
C LEU A 2 4.63 -7.35 -12.09
N GLU A 3 4.46 -8.67 -12.00
CA GLU A 3 3.15 -9.31 -12.23
C GLU A 3 2.16 -9.00 -11.12
N ASP A 4 2.63 -8.92 -9.88
CA ASP A 4 1.82 -8.57 -8.73
C ASP A 4 2.06 -7.12 -8.31
N PHE A 5 0.96 -6.40 -8.03
CA PHE A 5 1.05 -5.00 -7.61
C PHE A 5 1.75 -4.83 -6.26
N GLY A 6 1.55 -5.76 -5.33
CA GLY A 6 2.12 -5.68 -3.99
C GLY A 6 3.62 -5.91 -3.95
N ASP A 7 4.18 -6.56 -4.96
CA ASP A 7 5.60 -6.93 -4.99
C ASP A 7 6.54 -5.74 -4.97
N ILE A 8 6.16 -4.63 -5.60
CA ILE A 8 7.03 -3.44 -5.65
C ILE A 8 7.29 -2.83 -4.27
N PHE A 9 6.42 -3.08 -3.30
CA PHE A 9 6.55 -2.55 -1.95
C PHE A 9 7.26 -3.51 -0.99
N LEU A 10 7.88 -4.55 -1.52
CA LEU A 10 8.67 -5.52 -0.76
C LEU A 10 10.17 -5.27 -0.96
N PRO A 11 10.98 -5.29 0.10
CA PRO A 11 12.42 -4.99 0.02
C PRO A 11 13.18 -5.86 -0.97
N GLU A 12 12.79 -7.12 -1.10
CA GLU A 12 13.40 -8.08 -2.03
C GLU A 12 13.24 -7.72 -3.51
N ASN A 13 12.28 -6.86 -3.83
CA ASN A 13 12.01 -6.40 -5.20
C ASN A 13 12.54 -4.98 -5.48
N LYS A 14 13.38 -4.46 -4.59
CA LYS A 14 14.11 -3.23 -4.83
C LYS A 14 14.94 -3.34 -6.12
N ASN A 15 14.93 -2.28 -6.94
CA ASN A 15 15.61 -2.26 -8.25
C ASN A 15 15.09 -3.29 -9.25
N SER A 16 13.85 -3.73 -9.11
CA SER A 16 13.19 -4.59 -10.08
C SER A 16 12.96 -3.88 -11.42
N LYS A 17 12.48 -4.64 -12.40
CA LYS A 17 12.11 -4.13 -13.74
C LYS A 17 11.05 -3.03 -13.75
N GLU A 18 10.42 -2.74 -12.61
CA GLU A 18 9.44 -1.65 -12.45
C GLU A 18 10.08 -0.35 -11.98
N SER A 19 11.28 -0.38 -11.42
CA SER A 19 11.98 0.80 -10.95
C SER A 19 12.53 1.62 -12.12
N ILE A 20 12.11 2.88 -12.24
CA ILE A 20 12.67 3.84 -13.19
C ILE A 20 13.61 4.79 -12.49
N PHE A 21 13.12 5.44 -11.44
CA PHE A 21 13.92 6.33 -10.62
C PHE A 21 13.50 6.21 -9.16
N ALA A 22 14.44 5.87 -8.30
CA ALA A 22 14.20 5.67 -6.88
C ALA A 22 15.39 6.17 -6.05
N VAL A 23 15.09 6.71 -4.88
CA VAL A 23 16.11 6.97 -3.87
C VAL A 23 16.51 5.64 -3.24
N GLN A 24 17.78 5.31 -3.38
CA GLN A 24 18.29 4.04 -2.89
C GLN A 24 18.57 4.09 -1.40
N THR A 25 18.07 3.10 -0.70
CA THR A 25 18.32 2.88 0.71
C THR A 25 18.94 1.51 0.91
N SER A 26 19.65 1.30 1.99
CA SER A 26 20.18 -0.02 2.38
C SER A 26 19.89 -0.27 3.85
N ASP A 27 19.59 -1.50 4.17
CA ASP A 27 19.73 -2.04 5.49
C ASP A 27 21.22 -1.96 5.85
N TYR A 28 21.48 -1.47 7.01
CA TYR A 28 22.83 -1.10 7.37
C TYR A 28 23.63 -2.26 7.95
N GLU A 29 24.89 -2.31 7.56
CA GLU A 29 25.72 -3.49 7.72
C GLU A 29 26.51 -3.58 9.03
N ASP A 30 26.98 -2.47 9.63
CA ASP A 30 27.99 -2.56 10.68
C ASP A 30 27.80 -1.73 11.96
N ASP A 31 26.99 -0.69 11.94
CA ASP A 31 26.80 0.13 13.12
C ASP A 31 25.39 0.72 13.20
N HIS A 32 24.52 0.00 13.87
CA HIS A 32 23.14 0.40 14.13
C HIS A 32 22.99 1.71 14.94
N THR A 33 24.06 2.40 15.26
CA THR A 33 24.03 3.64 16.04
C THR A 33 24.04 4.90 15.16
N THR A 34 24.35 4.78 13.88
CA THR A 34 24.43 5.92 12.97
C THR A 34 23.19 5.96 12.07
N TYR A 35 22.70 7.17 11.78
CA TYR A 35 21.63 7.43 10.82
C TYR A 35 22.10 7.11 9.39
N GLY A 36 22.26 5.83 9.12
CA GLY A 36 22.84 5.32 7.90
C GLY A 36 21.96 5.51 6.67
N ARG A 37 22.17 4.66 5.68
CA ARG A 37 21.48 4.69 4.38
C ARG A 37 20.12 4.01 4.39
N ALA A 38 19.59 3.65 5.55
CA ALA A 38 18.29 3.03 5.69
C ALA A 38 17.15 3.98 5.31
N ASN A 39 16.02 3.41 4.95
CA ASN A 39 14.79 4.17 4.77
C ASN A 39 14.20 4.51 6.14
N TRP A 40 14.16 5.80 6.44
CA TRP A 40 13.64 6.32 7.70
C TRP A 40 12.17 6.78 7.60
N SER A 41 11.55 6.67 6.44
CA SER A 41 10.14 7.04 6.23
C SER A 41 9.20 6.27 7.15
N ILE A 42 9.57 5.07 7.55
CA ILE A 42 8.82 4.27 8.53
C ILE A 42 8.63 5.00 9.87
N MET A 43 9.56 5.85 10.28
CA MET A 43 9.39 6.65 11.49
C MET A 43 8.17 7.57 11.41
N LEU A 44 7.83 8.04 10.23
CA LEU A 44 6.64 8.85 9.99
C LEU A 44 5.43 7.97 9.65
N ASN A 45 5.58 6.98 8.80
CA ASN A 45 4.51 6.21 8.18
C ASN A 45 4.12 4.96 8.95
N GLY A 46 5.05 4.38 9.72
CA GLY A 46 4.82 3.15 10.48
C GLY A 46 3.71 3.30 11.50
N CYS A 47 2.96 2.23 11.70
CA CYS A 47 1.83 2.20 12.63
C CYS A 47 2.27 2.48 14.07
N TRP A 48 1.36 3.05 14.86
CA TRP A 48 1.59 3.38 16.26
C TRP A 48 1.50 2.15 17.16
N GLY A 49 2.36 2.08 18.16
CA GLY A 49 2.24 1.12 19.27
C GLY A 49 2.37 -0.36 18.91
N MET A 50 2.45 -0.68 17.64
CA MET A 50 2.59 -2.02 17.14
C MET A 50 4.03 -2.25 16.74
N TRP A 51 4.74 -3.12 17.45
CA TRP A 51 6.11 -3.51 17.14
C TRP A 51 7.12 -2.36 17.04
N SER A 52 6.81 -1.21 17.61
CA SER A 52 7.66 -0.02 17.60
C SER A 52 8.01 0.48 16.20
N CYS A 53 7.08 0.39 15.26
CA CYS A 53 7.44 0.68 13.88
C CYS A 53 7.39 2.17 13.51
N GLY A 54 6.56 3.01 14.15
CA GLY A 54 6.58 4.43 13.79
C GLY A 54 5.62 5.33 14.54
N TRP A 55 5.42 6.55 14.03
CA TRP A 55 4.62 7.59 14.67
C TRP A 55 3.25 7.81 14.02
N ASP A 56 2.93 7.06 12.96
CA ASP A 56 1.63 7.05 12.28
C ASP A 56 1.16 8.44 11.82
N PHE A 57 2.05 9.21 11.19
CA PHE A 57 1.74 10.55 10.73
C PHE A 57 1.06 10.59 9.36
N HIS A 58 1.48 9.80 8.38
CA HIS A 58 0.94 9.82 7.03
C HIS A 58 -0.28 8.92 6.92
N LYS A 59 -1.32 9.26 7.66
CA LYS A 59 -2.54 8.44 7.74
C LYS A 59 -3.39 8.54 6.48
N PRO A 60 -3.81 7.41 5.93
CA PRO A 60 -4.83 7.39 4.88
C PRO A 60 -6.14 8.00 5.39
N SER A 61 -6.74 8.83 4.56
CA SER A 61 -8.06 9.41 4.88
C SER A 61 -9.21 8.46 4.55
N GLN A 62 -10.37 8.68 5.14
CA GLN A 62 -11.59 7.97 4.76
C GLN A 62 -11.94 8.18 3.28
N ASN A 63 -11.72 9.38 2.76
CA ASN A 63 -11.95 9.68 1.35
C ASN A 63 -11.05 8.84 0.44
N LEU A 64 -9.79 8.65 0.80
CA LEU A 64 -8.90 7.75 0.06
C LEU A 64 -9.43 6.31 0.07
N VAL A 65 -9.85 5.80 1.23
CA VAL A 65 -10.42 4.45 1.33
C VAL A 65 -11.66 4.34 0.43
N ASN A 66 -12.58 5.30 0.52
CA ASN A 66 -13.78 5.28 -0.30
C ASN A 66 -13.49 5.31 -1.81
N ALA A 67 -12.41 5.97 -2.24
CA ALA A 67 -12.01 6.03 -3.65
C ALA A 67 -11.60 4.67 -4.25
N PHE A 68 -11.35 3.66 -3.40
CA PHE A 68 -11.11 2.28 -3.85
C PHE A 68 -12.38 1.46 -4.04
N LYS A 69 -13.58 2.00 -3.77
CA LYS A 69 -14.82 1.27 -4.01
C LYS A 69 -15.01 0.95 -5.48
N THR A 70 -15.53 -0.23 -5.72
CA THR A 70 -15.87 -0.71 -7.07
C THR A 70 -17.34 -1.07 -7.19
N GLU A 71 -17.88 -0.90 -8.37
CA GLU A 71 -19.21 -1.35 -8.75
C GLU A 71 -19.13 -2.09 -10.09
N ASN A 72 -19.63 -3.32 -10.15
CA ASN A 72 -19.57 -4.17 -11.34
C ASN A 72 -18.15 -4.33 -11.92
N GLY A 73 -17.13 -4.37 -11.06
CA GLY A 73 -15.73 -4.51 -11.46
C GLY A 73 -15.07 -3.23 -11.98
N LEU A 74 -15.77 -2.11 -11.95
CA LEU A 74 -15.25 -0.78 -12.33
C LEU A 74 -15.11 0.12 -11.11
N PRO A 75 -14.20 1.13 -11.13
CA PRO A 75 -14.18 2.14 -10.09
C PRO A 75 -15.55 2.81 -9.95
N MET A 76 -15.98 3.02 -8.73
CA MET A 76 -17.18 3.79 -8.45
C MET A 76 -16.88 5.28 -8.65
N PHE A 77 -17.31 5.86 -9.76
CA PHE A 77 -17.00 7.25 -10.11
C PHE A 77 -17.87 8.27 -9.36
N GLU A 78 -19.12 7.90 -9.11
CA GLU A 78 -20.09 8.73 -8.41
C GLU A 78 -20.49 8.07 -7.10
N HIS A 79 -20.90 8.87 -6.13
CA HIS A 79 -21.42 8.38 -4.84
C HIS A 79 -20.47 7.53 -3.98
N TYR A 80 -19.20 7.36 -4.41
CA TYR A 80 -18.24 6.56 -3.65
C TYR A 80 -18.01 7.09 -2.23
N ASN A 81 -18.27 8.37 -2.01
CA ASN A 81 -18.03 9.05 -0.74
C ASN A 81 -19.29 9.30 0.10
N ASP A 82 -20.48 8.88 -0.38
CA ASP A 82 -21.76 9.12 0.29
C ASP A 82 -21.93 8.28 1.57
N LYS A 83 -21.25 7.14 1.65
CA LYS A 83 -21.29 6.24 2.78
C LYS A 83 -19.91 5.89 3.27
N ILE A 84 -19.78 5.83 4.56
CA ILE A 84 -18.62 5.23 5.21
C ILE A 84 -18.89 3.72 5.28
N ASP A 85 -18.58 3.02 4.20
CA ASP A 85 -18.57 1.56 4.19
C ASP A 85 -17.15 1.11 4.44
N TYR A 86 -16.76 0.98 5.70
CA TYR A 86 -15.49 0.37 5.94
C TYR A 86 -15.67 -0.91 6.74
N PRO A 87 -14.92 -1.95 6.40
CA PRO A 87 -15.05 -3.22 7.08
C PRO A 87 -14.51 -3.08 8.50
N VAL A 88 -15.44 -2.96 9.44
CA VAL A 88 -15.14 -2.96 10.86
C VAL A 88 -15.23 -4.40 11.36
N ASN A 89 -14.32 -4.80 12.21
CA ASN A 89 -14.36 -6.10 12.89
C ASN A 89 -14.20 -7.34 11.98
N GLY A 90 -13.48 -7.23 10.86
CA GLY A 90 -13.20 -8.36 9.99
C GLY A 90 -14.43 -9.00 9.33
N GLN A 91 -15.55 -8.28 9.30
CA GLN A 91 -16.73 -8.78 8.60
C GLN A 91 -16.60 -8.51 7.11
N VAL A 92 -16.95 -9.52 6.31
CA VAL A 92 -17.04 -9.38 4.86
C VAL A 92 -18.11 -8.35 4.53
N SER A 93 -17.72 -7.28 3.87
CA SER A 93 -18.64 -6.27 3.37
C SER A 93 -19.30 -6.74 2.07
N THR A 94 -20.52 -6.31 1.82
CA THR A 94 -21.15 -6.46 0.49
C THR A 94 -20.57 -5.47 -0.53
N GLN A 95 -19.94 -4.40 -0.06
CA GLN A 95 -19.21 -3.48 -0.91
C GLN A 95 -17.95 -4.17 -1.43
N LYS A 96 -17.71 -4.08 -2.73
CA LYS A 96 -16.47 -4.55 -3.35
C LYS A 96 -15.46 -3.41 -3.44
N TRP A 97 -14.19 -3.77 -3.42
CA TRP A 97 -13.08 -2.86 -3.37
C TRP A 97 -12.02 -3.23 -4.41
N ASP A 98 -11.33 -2.25 -4.93
CA ASP A 98 -10.12 -2.49 -5.70
C ASP A 98 -9.06 -3.14 -4.79
N PRO A 99 -8.42 -4.25 -5.21
CA PRO A 99 -7.44 -4.96 -4.40
C PRO A 99 -6.30 -4.07 -3.87
N ARG A 100 -5.98 -3.01 -4.59
CA ARG A 100 -4.94 -2.06 -4.17
C ARG A 100 -5.23 -1.35 -2.85
N LEU A 101 -6.48 -1.35 -2.39
CA LEU A 101 -6.82 -0.86 -1.05
C LEU A 101 -6.01 -1.58 0.01
N PHE A 102 -6.05 -2.92 0.01
CA PHE A 102 -5.43 -3.77 1.03
C PHE A 102 -3.90 -3.85 0.91
N HIS A 103 -3.34 -3.39 -0.20
CA HIS A 103 -1.90 -3.15 -0.34
C HIS A 103 -1.46 -1.77 0.17
N THR A 104 -2.39 -0.84 0.28
CA THR A 104 -2.11 0.57 0.55
C THR A 104 -2.45 0.97 1.98
N VAL A 105 -3.58 0.46 2.49
CA VAL A 105 -4.19 0.89 3.74
C VAL A 105 -4.28 -0.26 4.72
N GLY A 106 -3.69 -0.07 5.88
CA GLY A 106 -3.87 -0.93 7.04
C GLY A 106 -5.13 -0.54 7.80
N MET A 107 -5.96 -1.53 8.10
CA MET A 107 -7.24 -1.35 8.78
C MET A 107 -7.32 -2.26 10.01
N PRO A 108 -7.94 -1.81 11.11
CA PRO A 108 -8.20 -2.67 12.26
C PRO A 108 -8.92 -3.96 11.86
N THR A 109 -8.53 -5.07 12.45
CA THR A 109 -9.02 -6.42 12.20
C THR A 109 -8.60 -7.04 10.86
N PHE A 110 -7.74 -6.37 10.10
CA PHE A 110 -7.14 -6.91 8.89
C PHE A 110 -5.69 -7.33 9.11
N PRO A 111 -5.19 -8.31 8.35
CA PRO A 111 -3.80 -8.71 8.40
C PRO A 111 -2.86 -7.54 8.06
N TYR A 112 -1.77 -7.45 8.80
CA TYR A 112 -0.71 -6.49 8.50
C TYR A 112 0.15 -7.04 7.35
N LYS A 113 0.13 -6.34 6.23
CA LYS A 113 0.99 -6.57 5.07
C LYS A 113 1.22 -8.06 4.73
N TYR A 114 0.10 -8.79 4.55
CA TYR A 114 0.04 -10.21 4.15
C TYR A 114 0.38 -11.23 5.26
N GLU A 115 0.45 -10.82 6.50
CA GLU A 115 0.84 -11.69 7.63
C GLU A 115 -0.35 -11.93 8.56
N SER A 116 -0.96 -13.11 8.48
CA SER A 116 -2.17 -13.45 9.26
C SER A 116 -1.97 -13.50 10.76
N GLU A 117 -0.73 -13.74 11.21
CA GLU A 117 -0.35 -13.74 12.63
C GLU A 117 -0.29 -12.34 13.24
N TYR A 118 -0.26 -11.30 12.40
CA TYR A 118 -0.17 -9.90 12.83
C TYR A 118 -1.41 -9.12 12.44
N MET A 119 -2.48 -9.31 13.21
CA MET A 119 -3.74 -8.59 12.97
C MET A 119 -3.66 -7.16 13.50
N GLN A 120 -4.04 -6.22 12.65
CA GLN A 120 -4.09 -4.82 13.06
C GLN A 120 -5.24 -4.56 14.03
N THR A 121 -5.05 -3.61 14.91
CA THR A 121 -6.04 -3.20 15.92
C THR A 121 -6.19 -1.68 15.93
N VAL A 122 -7.22 -1.16 16.57
CA VAL A 122 -7.40 0.29 16.77
C VAL A 122 -6.20 0.92 17.50
N ALA A 123 -5.52 0.16 18.36
CA ALA A 123 -4.34 0.62 19.09
C ALA A 123 -3.11 0.87 18.19
N ASN A 124 -3.13 0.36 16.95
CA ASN A 124 -2.08 0.61 15.97
C ASN A 124 -2.21 1.96 15.25
N SER A 125 -3.27 2.68 15.53
CA SER A 125 -3.51 4.03 15.05
C SER A 125 -3.28 5.04 16.16
N ARG A 126 -2.44 6.03 15.90
CA ARG A 126 -2.19 7.13 16.83
C ARG A 126 -3.41 8.06 16.88
N THR A 127 -3.93 8.29 18.08
CA THR A 127 -5.08 9.18 18.32
C THR A 127 -6.26 8.87 17.38
N PRO A 128 -6.76 7.62 17.39
CA PRO A 128 -7.74 7.16 16.39
C PRO A 128 -9.03 7.95 16.38
N ASN A 129 -9.47 8.44 17.53
CA ASN A 129 -10.71 9.25 17.63
C ASN A 129 -10.59 10.63 16.94
N THR A 130 -9.37 11.11 16.72
CA THR A 130 -9.13 12.41 16.07
C THR A 130 -8.77 12.25 14.61
N TYR A 131 -7.90 11.28 14.29
CA TYR A 131 -7.29 11.16 12.97
C TYR A 131 -7.71 9.89 12.21
N GLY A 132 -8.64 9.11 12.75
CA GLY A 132 -9.12 7.88 12.13
C GLY A 132 -8.26 6.66 12.44
N TYR A 133 -8.72 5.51 11.96
CA TYR A 133 -8.20 4.19 12.34
C TYR A 133 -7.21 3.60 11.35
N TYR A 134 -7.00 4.24 10.21
CA TYR A 134 -6.18 3.72 9.12
C TYR A 134 -4.70 3.98 9.33
N THR A 135 -3.87 3.06 8.84
CA THR A 135 -2.42 3.18 8.83
C THR A 135 -1.88 3.00 7.41
N SER A 136 -0.66 3.46 7.13
CA SER A 136 -0.04 3.23 5.83
C SER A 136 0.56 1.82 5.76
N LEU A 137 0.45 1.15 4.60
CA LEU A 137 1.10 -0.14 4.35
C LEU A 137 2.16 -0.09 3.26
N LYS A 138 2.23 0.96 2.46
CA LYS A 138 3.16 0.99 1.31
C LYS A 138 4.61 1.07 1.72
N GLU A 139 4.91 2.00 2.60
CA GLU A 139 6.28 2.36 2.99
C GLU A 139 6.67 1.75 4.34
N VAL A 140 6.20 0.54 4.58
CA VAL A 140 6.51 -0.21 5.80
C VAL A 140 6.90 -1.65 5.43
N PRO A 141 7.82 -2.28 6.16
CA PRO A 141 8.18 -3.67 5.93
C PRO A 141 7.08 -4.63 6.44
N GLN A 142 7.13 -5.88 6.01
CA GLN A 142 6.46 -6.95 6.71
C GLN A 142 7.06 -7.10 8.12
N ARG A 143 6.23 -7.49 9.08
CA ARG A 143 6.70 -7.63 10.47
C ARG A 143 7.79 -8.68 10.61
N SER A 144 7.64 -9.81 9.93
CA SER A 144 8.63 -10.89 9.93
C SER A 144 9.95 -10.52 9.26
N LYS A 145 9.95 -9.50 8.40
CA LYS A 145 11.11 -9.02 7.64
C LYS A 145 11.57 -7.64 8.09
N GLY A 146 10.91 -7.07 9.07
CA GLY A 146 11.28 -5.78 9.63
C GLY A 146 12.51 -5.93 10.49
N GLU A 147 13.57 -5.20 10.17
CA GLU A 147 14.76 -5.13 10.99
C GLU A 147 14.52 -4.20 12.17
N THR A 148 14.88 -4.66 13.35
CA THR A 148 14.83 -3.87 14.57
C THR A 148 16.13 -3.12 14.73
N PHE A 149 16.05 -1.82 14.66
CA PHE A 149 17.16 -0.94 14.95
C PHE A 149 17.25 -0.72 16.46
N ASN A 150 18.32 -1.17 17.07
CA ASN A 150 18.74 -0.88 18.45
C ASN A 150 17.60 -0.50 19.42
N GLY A 151 16.59 -1.34 19.51
CA GLY A 151 15.62 -1.35 20.60
C GLY A 151 14.30 -0.63 20.36
N SER A 152 14.08 0.20 19.35
CA SER A 152 12.80 0.91 19.24
C SER A 152 12.37 1.34 17.85
N TRP A 153 13.26 1.45 16.88
CA TRP A 153 12.96 2.00 15.57
C TRP A 153 13.30 0.99 14.49
N GLN A 154 12.42 0.81 13.55
CA GLN A 154 12.70 -0.02 12.38
C GLN A 154 13.19 0.87 11.24
N ALA A 155 14.33 0.52 10.70
CA ALA A 155 14.81 1.01 9.43
C ALA A 155 14.76 -0.15 8.44
N PHE A 156 14.52 0.12 7.17
CA PHE A 156 14.42 -0.93 6.17
C PHE A 156 15.02 -0.49 4.83
N ALA A 157 15.20 -1.44 3.94
CA ALA A 157 15.91 -1.25 2.70
C ALA A 157 15.03 -0.96 1.49
N THR A 158 13.74 -0.77 1.65
CA THR A 158 12.84 -0.47 0.54
C THR A 158 13.15 0.93 -0.01
N ALA A 159 13.45 1.00 -1.31
CA ALA A 159 13.73 2.27 -1.97
C ALA A 159 12.48 3.14 -2.09
N ASP A 160 12.67 4.46 -2.01
CA ASP A 160 11.60 5.42 -2.26
C ASP A 160 11.47 5.70 -3.76
N TYR A 161 10.40 5.21 -4.35
CA TYR A 161 10.15 5.34 -5.79
C TYR A 161 9.63 6.74 -6.14
N VAL A 162 10.42 7.47 -6.94
CA VAL A 162 9.98 8.74 -7.52
C VAL A 162 9.17 8.49 -8.78
N PHE A 163 9.67 7.56 -9.65
CA PHE A 163 8.97 7.09 -10.85
C PHE A 163 9.08 5.58 -10.99
N ARG A 164 7.96 4.95 -11.30
CA ARG A 164 7.87 3.54 -11.65
C ARG A 164 7.47 3.37 -13.11
N TYR A 165 7.69 2.21 -13.67
CA TYR A 165 7.27 1.91 -15.03
C TYR A 165 5.77 2.12 -15.27
N THR A 166 4.93 1.80 -14.25
CA THR A 166 3.50 2.04 -14.31
C THR A 166 3.16 3.53 -14.45
N ASP A 167 3.93 4.44 -13.84
CA ASP A 167 3.72 5.87 -13.98
C ASP A 167 3.98 6.30 -15.43
N VAL A 168 5.04 5.75 -16.05
CA VAL A 168 5.33 5.99 -17.49
C VAL A 168 4.24 5.42 -18.39
N MET A 169 3.68 4.26 -18.07
CA MET A 169 2.54 3.69 -18.79
C MET A 169 1.33 4.61 -18.75
N LEU A 170 1.01 5.18 -17.58
CA LEU A 170 -0.10 6.13 -17.42
C LEU A 170 0.14 7.43 -18.18
N MET A 171 1.36 7.99 -18.15
CA MET A 171 1.74 9.16 -18.95
C MET A 171 1.58 8.87 -20.46
N ARG A 172 1.96 7.66 -20.90
CA ARG A 172 1.73 7.25 -22.29
C ARG A 172 0.24 7.15 -22.62
N ALA A 173 -0.57 6.59 -21.74
CA ALA A 173 -2.01 6.50 -21.95
C ALA A 173 -2.64 7.90 -22.07
N GLU A 174 -2.26 8.85 -21.23
CA GLU A 174 -2.69 10.24 -21.32
C GLU A 174 -2.30 10.87 -22.66
N ALA A 175 -1.06 10.72 -23.08
CA ALA A 175 -0.61 11.22 -24.40
C ALA A 175 -1.37 10.58 -25.57
N LEU A 176 -1.74 9.31 -25.46
CA LEU A 176 -2.56 8.63 -26.49
C LEU A 176 -3.98 9.18 -26.55
N VAL A 177 -4.57 9.54 -25.41
CA VAL A 177 -5.88 10.21 -25.36
C VAL A 177 -5.81 11.56 -26.10
N GLU A 178 -4.79 12.38 -25.85
CA GLU A 178 -4.59 13.65 -26.53
C GLU A 178 -4.39 13.50 -28.06
N LEU A 179 -3.83 12.37 -28.47
CA LEU A 179 -3.69 12.01 -29.89
C LEU A 179 -4.93 11.36 -30.50
N ASN A 180 -6.04 11.26 -29.74
CA ASN A 180 -7.27 10.56 -30.12
C ASN A 180 -7.07 9.07 -30.46
N ARG A 181 -6.05 8.41 -29.85
CA ARG A 181 -5.76 6.98 -29.97
C ARG A 181 -6.35 6.23 -28.77
N LEU A 182 -7.69 6.27 -28.64
CA LEU A 182 -8.41 5.88 -27.43
C LEU A 182 -8.28 4.38 -27.12
N ASP A 183 -8.33 3.53 -28.14
CA ASP A 183 -8.24 2.07 -27.95
C ASP A 183 -6.88 1.67 -27.34
N GLU A 184 -5.80 2.27 -27.82
CA GLU A 184 -4.47 2.00 -27.28
C GLU A 184 -4.29 2.52 -25.84
N ALA A 185 -4.91 3.67 -25.54
CA ALA A 185 -4.92 4.18 -24.17
C ALA A 185 -5.70 3.23 -23.24
N GLN A 186 -6.84 2.73 -23.69
CA GLN A 186 -7.67 1.78 -22.96
C GLN A 186 -6.94 0.48 -22.68
N ASP A 187 -6.22 -0.05 -23.65
CA ASP A 187 -5.42 -1.27 -23.49
C ASP A 187 -4.39 -1.13 -22.34
N ILE A 188 -3.68 0.00 -22.31
CA ILE A 188 -2.72 0.30 -21.22
C ILE A 188 -3.42 0.34 -19.86
N ILE A 189 -4.56 1.01 -19.77
CA ILE A 189 -5.33 1.10 -18.52
C ILE A 189 -5.82 -0.29 -18.08
N ASN A 190 -6.31 -1.10 -19.03
CA ASN A 190 -6.76 -2.45 -18.75
C ASN A 190 -5.63 -3.37 -18.27
N ASP A 191 -4.44 -3.27 -18.85
CA ASP A 191 -3.25 -3.98 -18.39
C ASP A 191 -2.93 -3.67 -16.92
N ILE A 192 -2.92 -2.39 -16.55
CA ILE A 192 -2.65 -1.94 -15.19
C ILE A 192 -3.74 -2.45 -14.22
N ARG A 193 -5.00 -2.43 -14.65
CA ARG A 193 -6.13 -2.93 -13.87
C ARG A 193 -6.09 -4.45 -13.70
N GLN A 194 -5.75 -5.17 -14.76
CA GLN A 194 -5.60 -6.63 -14.70
C GLN A 194 -4.50 -7.03 -13.72
N ARG A 195 -3.38 -6.31 -13.70
CA ARG A 195 -2.35 -6.55 -12.69
C ARG A 195 -2.87 -6.30 -11.26
N ALA A 196 -3.66 -5.26 -11.06
CA ALA A 196 -4.27 -5.03 -9.76
C ALA A 196 -5.20 -6.17 -9.33
N ALA A 197 -6.01 -6.68 -10.26
CA ALA A 197 -6.86 -7.84 -10.01
C ALA A 197 -6.06 -9.11 -9.68
N ASN A 198 -4.96 -9.35 -10.38
CA ASN A 198 -4.08 -10.51 -10.12
C ASN A 198 -3.46 -10.46 -8.71
N SER A 199 -3.29 -9.27 -8.15
CA SER A 199 -2.71 -9.09 -6.81
C SER A 199 -3.62 -9.53 -5.64
N ILE A 200 -4.86 -9.92 -5.92
CA ILE A 200 -5.77 -10.53 -4.94
C ILE A 200 -5.13 -11.75 -4.28
N SER A 201 -4.31 -12.49 -5.01
CA SER A 201 -3.63 -13.69 -4.50
C SER A 201 -2.74 -13.45 -3.28
N LYS A 202 -2.31 -12.20 -3.03
CA LYS A 202 -1.56 -11.83 -1.82
C LYS A 202 -2.45 -11.53 -0.61
N HIS A 203 -3.71 -11.24 -0.84
CA HIS A 203 -4.64 -10.99 0.25
C HIS A 203 -5.05 -12.30 0.89
N ILE A 204 -5.24 -12.26 2.18
CA ILE A 204 -5.61 -13.41 3.00
C ILE A 204 -6.98 -13.19 3.64
N ASP A 205 -7.64 -14.30 3.95
CA ASP A 205 -8.94 -14.32 4.60
C ASP A 205 -9.99 -13.45 3.87
N TYR A 206 -10.81 -12.80 4.64
CA TYR A 206 -11.89 -11.94 4.16
C TYR A 206 -11.43 -10.71 3.35
N ALA A 207 -10.15 -10.32 3.40
CA ALA A 207 -9.65 -9.25 2.55
C ALA A 207 -9.70 -9.62 1.07
N ALA A 208 -9.39 -10.88 0.74
CA ALA A 208 -9.55 -11.41 -0.63
C ALA A 208 -11.03 -11.46 -1.03
N ASP A 209 -11.91 -11.85 -0.12
CA ASP A 209 -13.35 -11.96 -0.38
C ASP A 209 -14.01 -10.59 -0.66
N MET A 210 -13.39 -9.50 -0.23
CA MET A 210 -13.90 -8.15 -0.45
C MET A 210 -13.41 -7.50 -1.75
N CYS A 211 -12.56 -8.15 -2.49
CA CYS A 211 -12.17 -7.74 -3.83
C CYS A 211 -13.06 -8.39 -4.90
#